data_d5b6a1b171b8389d98091f053f56cc36
#
_entry.id   d5b6a1b171b8389d98091f053f56cc36
#
_cell.length_a   1.000
_cell.length_b   1.000
_cell.length_c   1.000
_cell.angle_alpha   90.00
_cell.angle_beta   90.00
_cell.angle_gamma   90.00
#
_symmetry.space_group_name_H-M   'P 1'
#
loop_
_entity.id
_entity.type
_entity.pdbx_description
1 polymer ?
#
loop_
_entity_poly.entity_id
_entity_poly.type
_entity_poly.pdbx_seq_one_letter_code
_entity_poly.pdbx_strand_id
1 'polypeptide(L)'
;LITTPESIHVMLSNKGYAKLFKNLRAVVIDEWHELMGSKRAVQCELFLSKFRALQPELRTWGISATIGNMEESMEILMGAEPSVEAQIIKANIEKSLVIEPVLPEEVETLPWAGHLGIRLLDQVVPLIHENQSTLIFTNTRAQAEIWFQQILAADPSLAGILAMHHSAISKEVRAWVEEALYDGRLKAVVCTSSLDLGVDFRPVDCVVQIGSPKGVSRFVQRAGRSGHRPGATSKIHFVPTHSLELLE
;
A
#
# COMPACT_ATOMS: atom_id res chain seq x y z
N LEU A 1 -10.95 -5.03 20.80
CA LEU A 1 -9.52 -5.20 20.77
C LEU A 1 -9.03 -4.97 19.34
N ILE A 2 -8.09 -4.04 19.12
CA ILE A 2 -7.36 -3.86 17.87
C ILE A 2 -5.96 -4.40 18.13
N THR A 3 -5.48 -5.31 17.26
CA THR A 3 -4.23 -6.03 17.50
C THR A 3 -3.68 -6.64 16.20
N THR A 4 -2.52 -7.28 16.25
CA THR A 4 -1.89 -7.96 15.12
C THR A 4 -2.03 -9.48 15.23
N PRO A 5 -1.90 -10.25 14.12
CA PRO A 5 -1.90 -11.71 14.16
C PRO A 5 -0.90 -12.29 15.16
N GLU A 6 0.31 -11.73 15.20
CA GLU A 6 1.36 -12.17 16.12
C GLU A 6 0.97 -12.01 17.59
N SER A 7 0.35 -10.87 17.93
CA SER A 7 -0.10 -10.59 19.29
C SER A 7 -1.23 -11.54 19.73
N ILE A 8 -2.12 -11.92 18.82
CA ILE A 8 -3.17 -12.91 19.10
C ILE A 8 -2.53 -14.26 19.45
N HIS A 9 -1.51 -14.70 18.70
CA HIS A 9 -0.82 -15.96 19.02
C HIS A 9 -0.16 -15.92 20.40
N VAL A 10 0.44 -14.79 20.78
CA VAL A 10 0.97 -14.60 22.15
C VAL A 10 -0.14 -14.70 23.19
N MET A 11 -1.31 -14.09 22.95
CA MET A 11 -2.45 -14.20 23.86
C MET A 11 -2.99 -15.64 23.96
N LEU A 12 -3.04 -16.36 22.85
CA LEU A 12 -3.48 -17.77 22.80
C LEU A 12 -2.52 -18.75 23.47
N SER A 13 -1.23 -18.39 23.59
CA SER A 13 -0.24 -19.20 24.30
C SER A 13 -0.35 -19.11 25.83
N ASN A 14 -1.06 -18.13 26.37
CA ASN A 14 -1.22 -17.93 27.80
C ASN A 14 -2.26 -18.89 28.39
N LYS A 15 -2.00 -19.39 29.62
CA LYS A 15 -3.02 -20.13 30.38
C LYS A 15 -4.21 -19.22 30.67
N GLY A 16 -5.40 -19.62 30.29
CA GLY A 16 -6.63 -18.82 30.51
C GLY A 16 -7.09 -18.01 29.30
N TYR A 17 -6.48 -18.17 28.12
CA TYR A 17 -6.93 -17.55 26.87
C TYR A 17 -8.43 -17.76 26.61
N ALA A 18 -8.98 -18.93 26.96
CA ALA A 18 -10.40 -19.20 26.79
C ALA A 18 -11.29 -18.26 27.59
N LYS A 19 -10.83 -17.82 28.78
CA LYS A 19 -11.55 -16.82 29.59
C LYS A 19 -11.45 -15.42 28.96
N LEU A 20 -10.30 -15.10 28.37
CA LEU A 20 -10.08 -13.82 27.69
C LEU A 20 -11.04 -13.66 26.48
N PHE A 21 -11.19 -14.72 25.71
CA PHE A 21 -12.00 -14.71 24.48
C PHE A 21 -13.43 -15.29 24.64
N LYS A 22 -13.88 -15.54 25.88
CA LYS A 22 -15.21 -16.15 26.14
C LYS A 22 -16.40 -15.35 25.57
N ASN A 23 -16.26 -14.05 25.41
CA ASN A 23 -17.29 -13.16 24.89
C ASN A 23 -17.01 -12.68 23.47
N LEU A 24 -16.07 -13.30 22.77
CA LEU A 24 -15.74 -12.95 21.39
C LEU A 24 -16.95 -13.28 20.48
N ARG A 25 -17.44 -12.29 19.73
CA ARG A 25 -18.60 -12.42 18.84
C ARG A 25 -18.25 -12.23 17.37
N ALA A 26 -17.23 -11.44 17.11
CA ALA A 26 -16.79 -11.17 15.75
C ALA A 26 -15.28 -10.93 15.69
N VAL A 27 -14.71 -11.30 14.56
CA VAL A 27 -13.34 -10.97 14.18
C VAL A 27 -13.38 -10.28 12.83
N VAL A 28 -12.72 -9.14 12.73
CA VAL A 28 -12.54 -8.40 11.49
C VAL A 28 -11.07 -8.46 11.12
N ILE A 29 -10.78 -8.98 9.93
CA ILE A 29 -9.45 -8.99 9.34
C ILE A 29 -9.40 -7.86 8.33
N ASP A 30 -8.65 -6.82 8.64
CA ASP A 30 -8.47 -5.68 7.75
C ASP A 30 -7.32 -5.95 6.76
N GLU A 31 -7.42 -5.38 5.56
CA GLU A 31 -6.46 -5.53 4.46
C GLU A 31 -6.12 -7.01 4.17
N TRP A 32 -7.16 -7.85 4.11
CA TRP A 32 -6.99 -9.30 3.94
C TRP A 32 -6.12 -9.66 2.72
N HIS A 33 -6.21 -8.91 1.63
CA HIS A 33 -5.41 -9.10 0.42
C HIS A 33 -3.89 -8.94 0.67
N GLU A 34 -3.47 -8.08 1.60
CA GLU A 34 -2.05 -7.91 1.96
C GLU A 34 -1.52 -9.07 2.81
N LEU A 35 -2.41 -9.78 3.49
CA LEU A 35 -2.02 -10.93 4.30
C LEU A 35 -1.92 -12.21 3.46
N MET A 36 -2.74 -12.34 2.41
CA MET A 36 -2.78 -13.54 1.55
C MET A 36 -1.41 -13.88 0.96
N GLY A 37 -1.10 -15.17 0.90
CA GLY A 37 0.21 -15.66 0.44
C GLY A 37 1.37 -15.41 1.40
N SER A 38 1.11 -14.85 2.59
CA SER A 38 2.13 -14.57 3.60
C SER A 38 2.02 -15.48 4.83
N LYS A 39 3.09 -15.51 5.66
CA LYS A 39 3.04 -16.18 6.97
C LYS A 39 1.94 -15.64 7.88
N ARG A 40 1.52 -14.38 7.70
CA ARG A 40 0.46 -13.76 8.49
C ARG A 40 -0.92 -14.31 8.13
N ALA A 41 -1.17 -14.66 6.86
CA ALA A 41 -2.41 -15.35 6.49
C ALA A 41 -2.54 -16.68 7.25
N VAL A 42 -1.50 -17.49 7.23
CA VAL A 42 -1.49 -18.77 7.98
C VAL A 42 -1.73 -18.56 9.48
N GLN A 43 -1.14 -17.51 10.06
CA GLN A 43 -1.41 -17.14 11.45
C GLN A 43 -2.89 -16.77 11.67
N CYS A 44 -3.50 -16.03 10.73
CA CYS A 44 -4.92 -15.69 10.80
C CYS A 44 -5.78 -16.94 10.74
N GLU A 45 -5.54 -17.85 9.82
CA GLU A 45 -6.27 -19.12 9.69
C GLU A 45 -6.20 -19.94 10.99
N LEU A 46 -5.00 -20.07 11.57
CA LEU A 46 -4.78 -20.81 12.80
C LEU A 46 -5.55 -20.21 13.99
N PHE A 47 -5.48 -18.90 14.22
CA PHE A 47 -6.22 -18.32 15.34
C PHE A 47 -7.74 -18.29 15.09
N LEU A 48 -8.19 -18.08 13.84
CA LEU A 48 -9.61 -18.15 13.49
C LEU A 48 -10.16 -19.55 13.74
N SER A 49 -9.45 -20.59 13.34
CA SER A 49 -9.82 -21.99 13.66
C SER A 49 -9.98 -22.21 15.16
N LYS A 50 -9.00 -21.68 15.95
CA LYS A 50 -9.08 -21.78 17.42
C LYS A 50 -10.24 -21.01 18.00
N PHE A 51 -10.54 -19.82 17.48
CA PHE A 51 -11.66 -19.01 17.94
C PHE A 51 -13.02 -19.63 17.59
N ARG A 52 -13.16 -20.25 16.40
CA ARG A 52 -14.38 -20.98 16.02
C ARG A 52 -14.62 -22.18 16.92
N ALA A 53 -13.55 -22.89 17.32
CA ALA A 53 -13.66 -23.98 18.29
C ALA A 53 -14.12 -23.51 19.68
N LEU A 54 -13.78 -22.25 20.07
CA LEU A 54 -14.22 -21.65 21.34
C LEU A 54 -15.63 -21.03 21.24
N GLN A 55 -15.96 -20.50 20.08
CA GLN A 55 -17.18 -19.74 19.80
C GLN A 55 -17.76 -20.19 18.45
N PRO A 56 -18.61 -21.25 18.42
CA PRO A 56 -19.17 -21.79 17.18
C PRO A 56 -19.96 -20.75 16.35
N GLU A 57 -20.54 -19.74 17.00
CA GLU A 57 -21.29 -18.66 16.35
C GLU A 57 -20.44 -17.43 16.00
N LEU A 58 -19.10 -17.57 15.99
CA LEU A 58 -18.20 -16.49 15.67
C LEU A 58 -18.42 -15.97 14.24
N ARG A 59 -18.65 -14.68 14.11
CA ARG A 59 -18.70 -14.01 12.80
C ARG A 59 -17.31 -13.58 12.39
N THR A 60 -16.94 -13.89 11.15
CA THR A 60 -15.64 -13.48 10.57
C THR A 60 -15.90 -12.54 9.40
N TRP A 61 -15.20 -11.42 9.36
CA TRP A 61 -15.27 -10.45 8.27
C TRP A 61 -13.86 -10.24 7.72
N GLY A 62 -13.73 -10.29 6.39
CA GLY A 62 -12.54 -9.85 5.68
C GLY A 62 -12.84 -8.53 4.98
N ILE A 63 -12.06 -7.51 5.28
CA ILE A 63 -12.10 -6.24 4.55
C ILE A 63 -10.90 -6.23 3.63
N SER A 64 -11.13 -5.92 2.37
CA SER A 64 -10.08 -6.00 1.36
C SER A 64 -10.30 -5.01 0.24
N ALA A 65 -9.20 -4.53 -0.32
CA ALA A 65 -9.21 -3.89 -1.62
C ALA A 65 -9.41 -4.94 -2.73
N THR A 66 -8.96 -4.70 -3.93
CA THR A 66 -9.11 -5.60 -5.07
C THR A 66 -8.40 -6.93 -4.85
N ILE A 67 -9.14 -8.04 -4.92
CA ILE A 67 -8.62 -9.41 -4.89
C ILE A 67 -8.95 -10.08 -6.21
N GLY A 68 -7.98 -10.76 -6.83
CA GLY A 68 -8.18 -11.45 -8.10
C GLY A 68 -9.12 -12.65 -8.01
N ASN A 69 -8.95 -13.48 -6.96
CA ASN A 69 -9.80 -14.64 -6.67
C ASN A 69 -10.53 -14.44 -5.35
N MET A 70 -11.72 -13.85 -5.42
CA MET A 70 -12.51 -13.52 -4.22
C MET A 70 -13.09 -14.76 -3.56
N GLU A 71 -13.46 -15.79 -4.34
CA GLU A 71 -14.05 -17.01 -3.82
C GLU A 71 -13.05 -17.82 -3.00
N GLU A 72 -11.85 -18.06 -3.55
CA GLU A 72 -10.77 -18.72 -2.82
C GLU A 72 -10.36 -17.92 -1.57
N SER A 73 -10.28 -16.60 -1.70
CA SER A 73 -9.96 -15.70 -0.57
C SER A 73 -10.99 -15.79 0.54
N MET A 74 -12.28 -15.93 0.20
CA MET A 74 -13.36 -16.15 1.15
C MET A 74 -13.25 -17.52 1.79
N GLU A 75 -13.02 -18.58 1.01
CA GLU A 75 -12.86 -19.95 1.52
C GLU A 75 -11.71 -20.06 2.52
N ILE A 76 -10.56 -19.47 2.22
CA ILE A 76 -9.41 -19.43 3.13
C ILE A 76 -9.80 -18.72 4.44
N LEU A 77 -10.46 -17.56 4.34
CA LEU A 77 -10.85 -16.80 5.52
C LEU A 77 -11.91 -17.51 6.36
N MET A 78 -12.89 -18.16 5.72
CA MET A 78 -14.00 -18.82 6.39
C MET A 78 -13.65 -20.23 6.89
N GLY A 79 -12.62 -20.87 6.32
CA GLY A 79 -12.23 -22.24 6.63
C GLY A 79 -13.05 -23.29 5.85
N ALA A 80 -12.59 -24.54 5.88
CA ALA A 80 -13.12 -25.63 5.05
C ALA A 80 -14.59 -25.98 5.29
N GLU A 81 -15.10 -25.72 6.49
CA GLU A 81 -16.51 -26.00 6.86
C GLU A 81 -17.05 -24.76 7.60
N PRO A 82 -17.50 -23.73 6.89
CA PRO A 82 -18.07 -22.56 7.53
C PRO A 82 -19.40 -22.97 8.22
N SER A 83 -19.51 -22.68 9.51
CA SER A 83 -20.73 -22.89 10.29
C SER A 83 -21.86 -21.90 9.94
N VAL A 84 -21.56 -20.91 9.12
CA VAL A 84 -22.47 -19.84 8.70
C VAL A 84 -22.30 -19.64 7.20
N GLU A 85 -23.39 -19.32 6.51
CA GLU A 85 -23.37 -18.97 5.10
C GLU A 85 -22.44 -17.77 4.86
N ALA A 86 -21.45 -17.95 3.97
CA ALA A 86 -20.51 -16.91 3.61
C ALA A 86 -21.06 -16.05 2.46
N GLN A 87 -20.88 -14.74 2.56
CA GLN A 87 -21.36 -13.80 1.56
C GLN A 87 -20.25 -12.83 1.15
N ILE A 88 -20.06 -12.68 -0.16
CA ILE A 88 -19.19 -11.66 -0.73
C ILE A 88 -20.01 -10.38 -0.96
N ILE A 89 -19.59 -9.30 -0.33
CA ILE A 89 -20.16 -7.96 -0.57
C ILE A 89 -19.16 -7.16 -1.39
N LYS A 90 -19.51 -6.85 -2.63
CA LYS A 90 -18.66 -6.11 -3.56
C LYS A 90 -19.22 -4.70 -3.76
N ALA A 91 -18.40 -3.70 -3.50
CA ALA A 91 -18.74 -2.32 -3.87
C ALA A 91 -18.60 -2.13 -5.38
N ASN A 92 -19.67 -1.74 -6.06
CA ASN A 92 -19.66 -1.42 -7.48
C ASN A 92 -19.29 0.06 -7.66
N ILE A 93 -18.04 0.42 -7.36
CA ILE A 93 -17.52 1.76 -7.57
C ILE A 93 -16.63 1.69 -8.82
N GLU A 94 -17.12 2.20 -9.93
CA GLU A 94 -16.28 2.41 -11.11
C GLU A 94 -15.29 3.54 -10.81
N LYS A 95 -14.03 3.18 -10.63
CA LYS A 95 -12.94 4.13 -10.47
C LYS A 95 -12.10 4.12 -11.75
N SER A 96 -12.13 5.23 -12.48
CA SER A 96 -11.28 5.41 -13.64
C SER A 96 -9.82 5.51 -13.19
N LEU A 97 -8.94 4.70 -13.80
CA LEU A 97 -7.51 4.69 -13.55
C LEU A 97 -6.78 4.99 -14.87
N VAL A 98 -5.94 6.01 -14.86
CA VAL A 98 -5.05 6.36 -15.98
C VAL A 98 -3.61 6.07 -15.56
N ILE A 99 -2.95 5.24 -16.36
CA ILE A 99 -1.54 4.89 -16.18
C ILE A 99 -0.76 5.55 -17.31
N GLU A 100 0.17 6.43 -16.96
CA GLU A 100 1.03 7.12 -17.91
C GLU A 100 2.47 6.65 -17.73
N PRO A 101 3.06 5.91 -18.69
CA PRO A 101 4.45 5.53 -18.61
C PRO A 101 5.33 6.77 -18.87
N VAL A 102 6.36 6.94 -18.05
CA VAL A 102 7.44 7.92 -18.25
C VAL A 102 8.55 7.21 -19.03
N LEU A 103 8.66 7.50 -20.32
CA LEU A 103 9.60 6.84 -21.22
C LEU A 103 10.68 7.83 -21.68
N PRO A 104 11.89 7.35 -21.98
CA PRO A 104 12.91 8.21 -22.57
C PRO A 104 12.45 8.73 -23.95
N GLU A 105 12.80 9.96 -24.29
CA GLU A 105 12.43 10.59 -25.57
C GLU A 105 13.08 9.90 -26.77
N GLU A 106 14.29 9.35 -26.58
CA GLU A 106 14.99 8.57 -27.59
C GLU A 106 14.97 7.07 -27.21
N VAL A 107 14.93 6.21 -28.23
CA VAL A 107 15.04 4.76 -28.05
C VAL A 107 16.44 4.39 -27.62
N GLU A 108 16.75 4.63 -26.38
CA GLU A 108 17.95 4.10 -25.74
C GLU A 108 17.69 2.66 -25.26
N THR A 109 18.70 1.82 -25.37
CA THR A 109 18.67 0.53 -24.71
C THR A 109 18.67 0.75 -23.20
N LEU A 110 17.50 0.59 -22.57
CA LEU A 110 17.41 0.55 -21.13
C LEU A 110 18.28 -0.62 -20.64
N PRO A 111 19.24 -0.38 -19.76
CA PRO A 111 20.11 -1.46 -19.30
C PRO A 111 19.32 -2.54 -18.59
N TRP A 112 19.75 -3.79 -18.73
CA TRP A 112 19.14 -4.98 -18.14
C TRP A 112 19.11 -4.96 -16.61
N ALA A 113 19.95 -4.16 -15.98
CA ALA A 113 20.02 -4.07 -14.53
C ALA A 113 20.39 -2.64 -14.07
N GLY A 114 19.61 -2.13 -13.11
CA GLY A 114 20.20 -1.32 -12.07
C GLY A 114 20.25 0.18 -12.25
N HIS A 115 19.46 0.82 -13.13
CA HIS A 115 19.48 2.29 -13.22
C HIS A 115 18.48 3.02 -12.32
N LEU A 116 17.79 2.34 -11.42
CA LEU A 116 16.89 2.99 -10.45
C LEU A 116 15.94 4.06 -11.07
N GLY A 117 15.80 4.10 -12.40
CA GLY A 117 15.00 5.10 -13.13
C GLY A 117 15.55 6.53 -13.11
N ILE A 118 16.73 6.78 -12.54
CA ILE A 118 17.29 8.16 -12.38
C ILE A 118 17.51 8.87 -13.71
N ARG A 119 17.73 8.15 -14.80
CA ARG A 119 17.82 8.76 -16.15
C ARG A 119 16.56 9.50 -16.57
N LEU A 120 15.41 9.18 -15.96
CA LEU A 120 14.14 9.83 -16.23
C LEU A 120 13.81 10.96 -15.23
N LEU A 121 14.80 11.37 -14.44
CA LEU A 121 14.66 12.42 -13.44
C LEU A 121 14.14 13.73 -14.06
N ASP A 122 14.67 14.09 -15.21
CA ASP A 122 14.31 15.33 -15.94
C ASP A 122 12.84 15.35 -16.39
N GLN A 123 12.20 14.16 -16.49
CA GLN A 123 10.78 14.03 -16.79
C GLN A 123 9.94 13.96 -15.50
N VAL A 124 10.51 13.53 -14.38
CA VAL A 124 9.80 13.43 -13.09
C VAL A 124 9.73 14.77 -12.37
N VAL A 125 10.78 15.59 -12.43
CA VAL A 125 10.82 16.92 -11.77
C VAL A 125 9.69 17.84 -12.27
N PRO A 126 9.40 17.95 -13.57
CA PRO A 126 8.25 18.71 -14.07
C PRO A 126 6.91 18.24 -13.48
N LEU A 127 6.68 16.92 -13.31
CA LEU A 127 5.46 16.41 -12.70
C LEU A 127 5.25 16.94 -11.27
N ILE A 128 6.33 17.17 -10.51
CA ILE A 128 6.24 17.77 -9.18
C ILE A 128 5.76 19.22 -9.29
N HIS A 129 6.25 19.97 -10.27
CA HIS A 129 5.87 21.37 -10.44
C HIS A 129 4.45 21.57 -10.95
N GLU A 130 3.99 20.72 -11.84
CA GLU A 130 2.66 20.75 -12.45
C GLU A 130 1.54 20.43 -11.45
N ASN A 131 1.85 19.72 -10.36
CA ASN A 131 0.89 19.30 -9.37
C ASN A 131 1.07 20.03 -8.04
N GLN A 132 0.02 20.14 -7.23
CA GLN A 132 0.11 20.73 -5.90
C GLN A 132 0.74 19.79 -4.89
N SER A 133 0.45 18.49 -5.04
CA SER A 133 0.95 17.43 -4.17
C SER A 133 1.27 16.17 -4.97
N THR A 134 2.46 15.61 -4.76
CA THR A 134 2.95 14.44 -5.49
C THR A 134 3.50 13.39 -4.52
N LEU A 135 3.06 12.13 -4.64
CA LEU A 135 3.70 10.98 -3.98
C LEU A 135 4.59 10.24 -4.97
N ILE A 136 5.86 10.05 -4.60
CA ILE A 136 6.84 9.32 -5.40
C ILE A 136 7.16 8.03 -4.67
N PHE A 137 6.54 6.93 -5.10
CA PHE A 137 6.74 5.62 -4.52
C PHE A 137 7.97 4.93 -5.07
N THR A 138 8.78 4.37 -4.19
CA THR A 138 9.93 3.53 -4.50
C THR A 138 9.80 2.17 -3.82
N ASN A 139 10.57 1.18 -4.28
CA ASN A 139 10.49 -0.17 -3.74
C ASN A 139 11.40 -0.41 -2.53
N THR A 140 12.45 0.39 -2.36
CA THR A 140 13.42 0.26 -1.26
C THR A 140 13.74 1.60 -0.62
N ARG A 141 14.22 1.57 0.63
CA ARG A 141 14.69 2.78 1.34
C ARG A 141 15.85 3.46 0.61
N ALA A 142 16.84 2.66 0.19
CA ALA A 142 17.99 3.19 -0.55
C ALA A 142 17.57 3.91 -1.83
N GLN A 143 16.59 3.36 -2.55
CA GLN A 143 16.03 4.01 -3.72
C GLN A 143 15.32 5.32 -3.37
N ALA A 144 14.57 5.37 -2.26
CA ALA A 144 13.94 6.59 -1.79
C ALA A 144 14.97 7.67 -1.44
N GLU A 145 16.03 7.31 -0.75
CA GLU A 145 17.12 8.23 -0.39
C GLU A 145 17.84 8.79 -1.63
N ILE A 146 18.14 7.93 -2.61
CA ILE A 146 18.77 8.33 -3.87
C ILE A 146 17.85 9.28 -4.64
N TRP A 147 16.59 8.94 -4.84
CA TRP A 147 15.64 9.80 -5.54
C TRP A 147 15.45 11.14 -4.86
N PHE A 148 15.31 11.15 -3.53
CA PHE A 148 15.21 12.39 -2.75
C PHE A 148 16.41 13.30 -2.98
N GLN A 149 17.64 12.76 -2.90
CA GLN A 149 18.86 13.52 -3.13
C GLN A 149 18.99 14.03 -4.57
N GLN A 150 18.65 13.18 -5.55
CA GLN A 150 18.75 13.55 -6.96
C GLN A 150 17.73 14.62 -7.36
N ILE A 151 16.51 14.56 -6.85
CA ILE A 151 15.49 15.58 -7.06
C ILE A 151 15.97 16.92 -6.48
N LEU A 152 16.49 16.95 -5.25
CA LEU A 152 17.02 18.18 -4.65
C LEU A 152 18.26 18.71 -5.37
N ALA A 153 19.10 17.85 -5.90
CA ALA A 153 20.28 18.26 -6.67
C ALA A 153 19.88 18.85 -8.04
N ALA A 154 18.86 18.29 -8.68
CA ALA A 154 18.34 18.79 -9.95
C ALA A 154 17.55 20.09 -9.77
N ASP A 155 16.81 20.21 -8.69
CA ASP A 155 16.02 21.40 -8.38
C ASP A 155 16.08 21.78 -6.89
N PRO A 156 17.03 22.63 -6.51
CA PRO A 156 17.16 23.12 -5.14
C PRO A 156 15.97 23.96 -4.63
N SER A 157 15.08 24.43 -5.51
CA SER A 157 13.91 25.21 -5.11
C SER A 157 12.88 24.35 -4.34
N LEU A 158 12.96 23.02 -4.46
CA LEU A 158 12.14 22.07 -3.73
C LEU A 158 12.59 21.86 -2.27
N ALA A 159 13.71 22.48 -1.85
CA ALA A 159 14.16 22.40 -0.47
C ALA A 159 13.11 22.97 0.50
N GLY A 160 12.78 22.19 1.53
CA GLY A 160 11.76 22.53 2.53
C GLY A 160 10.31 22.16 2.15
N ILE A 161 10.04 21.84 0.89
CA ILE A 161 8.72 21.38 0.41
C ILE A 161 8.75 19.98 -0.21
N LEU A 162 9.93 19.38 -0.31
CA LEU A 162 10.15 17.95 -0.59
C LEU A 162 10.51 17.24 0.70
N ALA A 163 9.86 16.12 0.98
CA ALA A 163 10.13 15.28 2.15
C ALA A 163 10.37 13.82 1.75
N MET A 164 10.83 13.03 2.71
CA MET A 164 11.02 11.59 2.55
C MET A 164 10.28 10.83 3.66
N HIS A 165 9.69 9.67 3.31
CA HIS A 165 8.94 8.86 4.27
C HIS A 165 9.21 7.36 4.07
N HIS A 166 9.89 6.75 5.04
CA HIS A 166 10.10 5.30 5.09
C HIS A 166 10.31 4.81 6.53
N SER A 167 10.25 3.51 6.74
CA SER A 167 10.25 2.89 8.07
C SER A 167 11.52 3.09 8.90
N ALA A 168 12.65 3.54 8.32
CA ALA A 168 13.88 3.83 9.06
C ALA A 168 13.93 5.27 9.62
N ILE A 169 13.03 6.15 9.18
CA ILE A 169 12.88 7.49 9.73
C ILE A 169 12.17 7.41 11.07
N SER A 170 12.54 8.27 12.03
CA SER A 170 11.91 8.29 13.35
C SER A 170 10.38 8.49 13.25
N LYS A 171 9.68 7.99 14.26
CA LYS A 171 8.21 8.08 14.27
C LYS A 171 7.73 9.54 14.28
N GLU A 172 8.44 10.40 15.00
CA GLU A 172 8.13 11.82 15.14
C GLU A 172 8.24 12.54 13.79
N VAL A 173 9.33 12.29 13.04
CA VAL A 173 9.54 12.89 11.71
C VAL A 173 8.51 12.35 10.71
N ARG A 174 8.18 11.06 10.76
CA ARG A 174 7.13 10.50 9.90
C ARG A 174 5.77 11.14 10.16
N ALA A 175 5.39 11.27 11.43
CA ALA A 175 4.15 11.93 11.82
C ALA A 175 4.10 13.39 11.34
N TRP A 176 5.23 14.10 11.43
CA TRP A 176 5.34 15.47 10.90
C TRP A 176 5.16 15.50 9.36
N VAL A 177 5.75 14.57 8.63
CA VAL A 177 5.60 14.47 7.16
C VAL A 177 4.14 14.20 6.80
N GLU A 178 3.48 13.29 7.51
CA GLU A 178 2.07 12.95 7.30
C GLU A 178 1.16 14.17 7.54
N GLU A 179 1.38 14.89 8.64
CA GLU A 179 0.67 16.13 8.96
C GLU A 179 0.94 17.23 7.92
N ALA A 180 2.20 17.42 7.54
CA ALA A 180 2.60 18.44 6.57
C ALA A 180 2.04 18.14 5.16
N LEU A 181 1.91 16.86 4.80
CA LEU A 181 1.24 16.44 3.57
C LEU A 181 -0.28 16.71 3.65
N TYR A 182 -0.90 16.39 4.79
CA TYR A 182 -2.32 16.66 5.05
C TYR A 182 -2.64 18.15 4.94
N ASP A 183 -1.81 19.02 5.51
CA ASP A 183 -1.96 20.47 5.49
C ASP A 183 -1.64 21.12 4.12
N GLY A 184 -1.08 20.34 3.17
CA GLY A 184 -0.63 20.85 1.88
C GLY A 184 0.64 21.71 1.95
N ARG A 185 1.44 21.52 3.00
CA ARG A 185 2.74 22.21 3.17
C ARG A 185 3.86 21.56 2.35
N LEU A 186 3.69 20.32 1.92
CA LEU A 186 4.63 19.58 1.11
C LEU A 186 4.16 19.51 -0.35
N LYS A 187 5.08 19.81 -1.26
CA LYS A 187 4.89 19.70 -2.71
C LYS A 187 5.08 18.25 -3.20
N ALA A 188 6.04 17.54 -2.60
CA ALA A 188 6.27 16.14 -2.91
C ALA A 188 6.80 15.35 -1.71
N VAL A 189 6.50 14.04 -1.69
CA VAL A 189 7.05 13.10 -0.71
C VAL A 189 7.58 11.87 -1.44
N VAL A 190 8.88 11.59 -1.29
CA VAL A 190 9.50 10.34 -1.76
C VAL A 190 9.31 9.29 -0.67
N CYS A 191 8.64 8.20 -1.00
CA CYS A 191 8.25 7.21 0.00
C CYS A 191 8.43 5.76 -0.46
N THR A 192 8.33 4.86 0.50
CA THR A 192 8.21 3.42 0.26
C THR A 192 6.77 2.97 0.57
N SER A 193 6.56 1.68 0.78
CA SER A 193 5.26 1.14 1.24
C SER A 193 4.73 1.72 2.56
N SER A 194 5.48 2.59 3.21
CA SER A 194 5.09 3.24 4.46
C SER A 194 3.90 4.22 4.31
N LEU A 195 3.57 4.63 3.09
CA LEU A 195 2.38 5.43 2.75
C LEU A 195 1.37 4.64 1.87
N ASP A 196 1.57 3.33 1.69
CA ASP A 196 0.60 2.49 0.97
C ASP A 196 -0.73 2.41 1.72
N LEU A 197 -0.68 2.28 3.06
CA LEU A 197 -1.80 1.97 3.94
C LEU A 197 -1.75 2.74 5.27
N GLY A 198 -2.93 2.88 5.89
CA GLY A 198 -3.05 3.30 7.28
C GLY A 198 -2.75 4.78 7.56
N VAL A 199 -2.61 5.59 6.52
CA VAL A 199 -2.36 7.03 6.67
C VAL A 199 -3.53 7.81 6.09
N ASP A 200 -4.14 8.65 6.93
CA ASP A 200 -5.22 9.56 6.55
C ASP A 200 -4.63 10.91 6.16
N PHE A 201 -4.33 11.06 4.89
CA PHE A 201 -3.93 12.36 4.32
C PHE A 201 -4.86 12.73 3.16
N ARG A 202 -4.90 14.01 2.84
CA ARG A 202 -5.69 14.48 1.69
C ARG A 202 -5.23 13.77 0.42
N PRO A 203 -6.16 13.49 -0.50
CA PRO A 203 -5.78 12.96 -1.81
C PRO A 203 -4.71 13.83 -2.44
N VAL A 204 -3.70 13.18 -2.97
CA VAL A 204 -2.67 13.87 -3.75
C VAL A 204 -3.13 14.03 -5.20
N ASP A 205 -2.57 15.01 -5.90
CA ASP A 205 -2.92 15.25 -7.30
C ASP A 205 -2.22 14.28 -8.24
N CYS A 206 -1.01 13.87 -7.87
CA CYS A 206 -0.15 13.02 -8.69
C CYS A 206 0.49 11.90 -7.88
N VAL A 207 0.57 10.72 -8.49
CA VAL A 207 1.35 9.59 -7.99
C VAL A 207 2.37 9.21 -9.04
N VAL A 208 3.62 9.07 -8.63
CA VAL A 208 4.72 8.54 -9.44
C VAL A 208 5.19 7.23 -8.83
N GLN A 209 5.25 6.18 -9.62
CA GLN A 209 5.76 4.88 -9.20
C GLN A 209 7.10 4.60 -9.88
N ILE A 210 8.15 4.45 -9.08
CA ILE A 210 9.50 4.12 -9.54
C ILE A 210 9.71 2.61 -9.44
N GLY A 211 9.83 1.97 -10.60
CA GLY A 211 9.94 0.51 -10.72
C GLY A 211 8.65 -0.23 -10.39
N SER A 212 8.53 -1.47 -10.85
CA SER A 212 7.36 -2.32 -10.60
C SER A 212 7.16 -2.60 -9.12
N PRO A 213 5.99 -2.30 -8.55
CA PRO A 213 5.67 -2.73 -7.20
C PRO A 213 5.42 -4.24 -7.18
N LYS A 214 5.54 -4.85 -6.02
CA LYS A 214 5.23 -6.28 -5.85
C LYS A 214 3.71 -6.50 -5.96
N GLY A 215 3.24 -6.75 -7.17
CA GLY A 215 1.86 -7.10 -7.49
C GLY A 215 0.97 -5.94 -7.94
N VAL A 216 0.04 -6.26 -8.83
CA VAL A 216 -0.92 -5.33 -9.44
C VAL A 216 -1.80 -4.65 -8.39
N SER A 217 -2.24 -5.38 -7.36
CA SER A 217 -3.09 -4.83 -6.29
C SER A 217 -2.43 -3.62 -5.61
N ARG A 218 -1.13 -3.71 -5.31
CA ARG A 218 -0.38 -2.60 -4.71
C ARG A 218 -0.23 -1.42 -5.66
N PHE A 219 -0.02 -1.69 -6.95
CA PHE A 219 0.03 -0.64 -7.97
C PHE A 219 -1.28 0.15 -8.02
N VAL A 220 -2.42 -0.55 -8.11
CA VAL A 220 -3.75 0.05 -8.12
C VAL A 220 -4.04 0.80 -6.81
N GLN A 221 -3.61 0.27 -5.68
CA GLN A 221 -3.77 0.89 -4.37
C GLN A 221 -2.99 2.21 -4.26
N ARG A 222 -1.73 2.24 -4.77
CA ARG A 222 -0.91 3.46 -4.85
C ARG A 222 -1.54 4.48 -5.78
N ALA A 223 -1.97 4.05 -6.95
CA ALA A 223 -2.69 4.91 -7.88
C ALA A 223 -3.95 5.52 -7.26
N GLY A 224 -4.64 4.73 -6.43
CA GLY A 224 -5.79 5.16 -5.66
C GLY A 224 -5.52 6.28 -4.65
N ARG A 225 -4.27 6.62 -4.35
CA ARG A 225 -3.92 7.79 -3.53
C ARG A 225 -4.15 9.11 -4.26
N SER A 226 -4.21 9.10 -5.60
CA SER A 226 -4.70 10.22 -6.39
C SER A 226 -6.21 10.09 -6.66
N GLY A 227 -6.90 11.21 -6.86
CA GLY A 227 -8.29 11.21 -7.29
C GLY A 227 -9.30 10.65 -6.28
N HIS A 228 -9.18 10.94 -4.99
CA HIS A 228 -10.07 10.44 -3.93
C HIS A 228 -11.49 11.07 -3.90
N ARG A 229 -11.86 11.86 -4.89
CA ARG A 229 -13.23 12.38 -4.99
C ARG A 229 -14.11 11.40 -5.77
N PRO A 230 -15.37 11.20 -5.39
CA PRO A 230 -16.30 10.42 -6.20
C PRO A 230 -16.34 10.95 -7.64
N GLY A 231 -16.11 10.07 -8.62
CA GLY A 231 -16.04 10.42 -10.03
C GLY A 231 -14.70 10.99 -10.52
N ALA A 232 -13.72 11.18 -9.64
CA ALA A 232 -12.39 11.61 -10.07
C ALA A 232 -11.57 10.43 -10.63
N THR A 233 -10.78 10.71 -11.66
CA THR A 233 -9.85 9.76 -12.26
C THR A 233 -8.59 9.69 -11.41
N SER A 234 -8.20 8.49 -11.00
CA SER A 234 -6.89 8.25 -10.40
C SER A 234 -5.81 8.25 -11.48
N LYS A 235 -4.75 9.00 -11.28
CA LYS A 235 -3.63 9.10 -12.23
C LYS A 235 -2.34 8.65 -11.57
N ILE A 236 -1.61 7.77 -12.26
CA ILE A 236 -0.30 7.30 -11.83
C ILE A 236 0.68 7.33 -13.00
N HIS A 237 1.85 7.92 -12.77
CA HIS A 237 2.98 7.89 -13.67
C HIS A 237 3.89 6.73 -13.30
N PHE A 238 4.20 5.89 -14.27
CA PHE A 238 5.09 4.74 -14.07
C PHE A 238 6.46 5.02 -14.66
N VAL A 239 7.50 4.98 -13.83
CA VAL A 239 8.90 5.19 -14.20
C VAL A 239 9.62 3.85 -14.18
N PRO A 240 9.91 3.22 -15.32
CA PRO A 240 10.59 1.93 -15.37
C PRO A 240 12.05 2.07 -14.91
N THR A 241 12.53 1.06 -14.19
CA THR A 241 13.95 0.96 -13.77
C THR A 241 14.75 0.02 -14.66
N HIS A 242 14.06 -0.81 -15.44
CA HIS A 242 14.64 -1.68 -16.47
C HIS A 242 13.58 -2.05 -17.54
N SER A 243 14.03 -2.55 -18.68
CA SER A 243 13.16 -2.78 -19.84
C SER A 243 12.07 -3.84 -19.63
N LEU A 244 12.30 -4.83 -18.77
CA LEU A 244 11.32 -5.89 -18.51
C LEU A 244 10.06 -5.38 -17.76
N GLU A 245 10.18 -4.31 -16.98
CA GLU A 245 9.05 -3.71 -16.27
C GLU A 245 7.99 -3.11 -17.19
N LEU A 246 8.32 -2.92 -18.46
CA LEU A 246 7.35 -2.48 -19.47
C LEU A 246 6.51 -3.63 -20.04
N LEU A 247 6.88 -4.88 -19.73
CA LEU A 247 6.18 -6.09 -20.19
C LEU A 247 5.35 -6.74 -19.10
N GLU A 248 5.57 -6.35 -17.84
CA GLU A 248 4.81 -6.81 -16.66
C GLU A 248 3.53 -6.00 -16.46
#